data_121b414a084bc3fe133662b108025559
#
_entry.id   121b414a084bc3fe133662b108025559
#
_cell.length_a   1.000
_cell.length_b   1.000
_cell.length_c   1.000
_cell.angle_alpha   90.00
_cell.angle_beta   90.00
_cell.angle_gamma   90.00
#
_symmetry.space_group_name_H-M   'P 1'
#
loop_
_entity.id
_entity.type
_entity.pdbx_description
1 polymer ?
#
loop_
_entity_poly.entity_id
_entity_poly.type
_entity_poly.pdbx_seq_one_letter_code
_entity_poly.pdbx_strand_id
1 'polypeptide(L)'
;YEKAVTSYLYSILGKYIPGKVFMLAARLTYYKEEDAPLSKVTVCFFIENVCTLLGAAMLFIVSLLFFPNELLENYKWVTIALIVVFFVCIHPKIINFFLRILGKLFKKDLEIPMKYSQMLKVVLLFIGNWLIVGVGFFILTKSIYPAVEYSELLFCAGIWGVSAIMGILAIFAPSGLGVREGIIVAGLCLIMPQSDAMVVSVVSRLWQTIPELVLVALAFIWSRIRNMSKIKLKKRAEGATEPEQTTENKNE
;
A
#
# COMPACT_ATOMS: atom_id res chain seq x y z
N TYR A 1 -2.08 18.03 0.89
CA TYR A 1 -1.19 16.87 0.68
C TYR A 1 -0.65 16.32 2.00
N GLU A 2 -0.11 17.14 2.91
CA GLU A 2 0.48 16.70 4.19
C GLU A 2 -0.47 15.85 5.03
N LYS A 3 -1.73 16.26 5.16
CA LYS A 3 -2.75 15.52 5.93
C LYS A 3 -3.02 14.15 5.33
N ALA A 4 -3.03 14.02 4.02
CA ALA A 4 -3.21 12.75 3.34
C ALA A 4 -2.03 11.80 3.59
N VAL A 5 -0.80 12.32 3.52
CA VAL A 5 0.41 11.54 3.82
C VAL A 5 0.41 11.07 5.27
N THR A 6 0.13 11.96 6.22
CA THR A 6 0.08 11.63 7.65
C THR A 6 -0.99 10.57 7.94
N SER A 7 -2.20 10.74 7.39
CA SER A 7 -3.29 9.77 7.52
C SER A 7 -2.91 8.40 6.96
N TYR A 8 -2.24 8.40 5.80
CA TYR A 8 -1.75 7.17 5.17
C TYR A 8 -0.73 6.46 6.07
N LEU A 9 0.30 7.18 6.54
CA LEU A 9 1.35 6.61 7.38
C LEU A 9 0.80 6.03 8.69
N TYR A 10 -0.11 6.73 9.36
CA TYR A 10 -0.77 6.16 10.56
C TYR A 10 -1.61 4.92 10.23
N SER A 11 -2.26 4.89 9.07
CA SER A 11 -3.06 3.73 8.67
C SER A 11 -2.22 2.47 8.39
N ILE A 12 -0.93 2.63 8.02
CA ILE A 12 -0.02 1.50 7.77
C ILE A 12 0.11 0.60 9.01
N LEU A 13 0.12 1.17 10.21
CA LEU A 13 0.18 0.38 11.45
C LEU A 13 -0.99 -0.60 11.58
N GLY A 14 -2.14 -0.23 11.03
CA GLY A 14 -3.33 -1.09 11.04
C GLY A 14 -3.19 -2.41 10.27
N LYS A 15 -2.20 -2.55 9.38
CA LYS A 15 -1.96 -3.80 8.64
C LYS A 15 -1.38 -4.93 9.51
N TYR A 16 -0.74 -4.57 10.64
CA TYR A 16 -0.18 -5.53 11.59
C TYR A 16 -1.23 -6.12 12.52
N ILE A 17 -2.45 -5.56 12.52
CA ILE A 17 -3.60 -6.08 13.27
C ILE A 17 -4.41 -6.99 12.34
N PRO A 18 -4.79 -8.20 12.78
CA PRO A 18 -5.60 -9.11 11.97
C PRO A 18 -6.90 -8.47 11.48
N GLY A 19 -7.30 -8.77 10.22
CA GLY A 19 -8.55 -8.33 9.65
C GLY A 19 -8.51 -7.03 8.85
N LYS A 20 -7.38 -6.28 8.83
CA LYS A 20 -7.17 -5.04 8.01
C LYS A 20 -8.21 -3.93 8.18
N VAL A 21 -9.26 -4.17 8.96
CA VAL A 21 -10.32 -3.19 9.27
C VAL A 21 -9.72 -1.97 9.98
N PHE A 22 -8.66 -2.19 10.76
CA PHE A 22 -7.97 -1.12 11.48
C PHE A 22 -7.28 -0.09 10.57
N MET A 23 -6.82 -0.49 9.37
CA MET A 23 -6.30 0.48 8.40
C MET A 23 -7.38 1.47 7.95
N LEU A 24 -8.57 0.97 7.65
CA LEU A 24 -9.71 1.81 7.28
C LEU A 24 -10.17 2.63 8.48
N ALA A 25 -10.30 2.00 9.67
CA ALA A 25 -10.72 2.70 10.89
C ALA A 25 -9.78 3.86 11.23
N ALA A 26 -8.46 3.67 11.17
CA ALA A 26 -7.49 4.72 11.41
C ALA A 26 -7.64 5.90 10.43
N ARG A 27 -7.86 5.62 9.14
CA ARG A 27 -8.15 6.68 8.15
C ARG A 27 -9.45 7.39 8.44
N LEU A 28 -10.52 6.67 8.72
CA LEU A 28 -11.83 7.26 9.01
C LEU A 28 -11.78 8.15 10.25
N THR A 29 -11.09 7.73 11.31
CA THR A 29 -10.91 8.54 12.52
C THR A 29 -10.18 9.84 12.22
N TYR A 30 -9.06 9.77 11.48
CA TYR A 30 -8.29 10.94 11.09
C TYR A 30 -9.10 11.94 10.25
N TYR A 31 -9.84 11.46 9.25
CA TYR A 31 -10.63 12.32 8.38
C TYR A 31 -11.95 12.79 9.02
N LYS A 32 -12.45 12.11 10.06
CA LYS A 32 -13.57 12.58 10.86
C LYS A 32 -13.23 13.88 11.62
N GLU A 33 -12.02 14.00 12.13
CA GLU A 33 -11.52 15.21 12.78
C GLU A 33 -11.37 16.41 11.82
N GLU A 34 -11.40 16.14 10.51
CA GLU A 34 -11.23 17.12 9.43
C GLU A 34 -12.55 17.43 8.69
N ASP A 35 -13.71 17.00 9.21
CA ASP A 35 -15.05 17.16 8.62
C ASP A 35 -15.17 16.62 7.17
N ALA A 36 -14.30 15.69 6.78
CA ALA A 36 -14.33 15.11 5.46
C ALA A 36 -15.45 14.05 5.33
N PRO A 37 -16.13 13.94 4.17
CA PRO A 37 -17.18 12.95 3.97
C PRO A 37 -16.59 11.53 4.02
N LEU A 38 -16.88 10.81 5.09
CA LEU A 38 -16.33 9.47 5.37
C LEU A 38 -16.62 8.44 4.28
N SER A 39 -17.75 8.60 3.57
CA SER A 39 -18.08 7.76 2.40
C SER A 39 -17.04 7.89 1.29
N LYS A 40 -16.60 9.10 0.98
CA LYS A 40 -15.55 9.34 -0.03
C LYS A 40 -14.21 8.74 0.40
N VAL A 41 -13.85 8.88 1.68
CA VAL A 41 -12.61 8.28 2.23
C VAL A 41 -12.65 6.76 2.12
N THR A 42 -13.80 6.14 2.43
CA THR A 42 -14.00 4.71 2.29
C THR A 42 -13.85 4.26 0.83
N VAL A 43 -14.49 4.95 -0.11
CA VAL A 43 -14.39 4.64 -1.55
C VAL A 43 -12.94 4.76 -2.02
N CYS A 44 -12.23 5.83 -1.67
CA CYS A 44 -10.82 6.01 -2.02
C CYS A 44 -9.94 4.88 -1.47
N PHE A 45 -10.17 4.44 -0.24
CA PHE A 45 -9.46 3.32 0.36
C PHE A 45 -9.66 2.01 -0.42
N PHE A 46 -10.90 1.71 -0.83
CA PHE A 46 -11.17 0.51 -1.63
C PHE A 46 -10.55 0.61 -3.04
N ILE A 47 -10.64 1.76 -3.70
CA ILE A 47 -10.01 1.99 -5.01
C ILE A 47 -8.50 1.74 -4.92
N GLU A 48 -7.84 2.32 -3.93
CA GLU A 48 -6.41 2.16 -3.70
C GLU A 48 -6.04 0.68 -3.55
N ASN A 49 -6.78 -0.09 -2.73
CA ASN A 49 -6.50 -1.51 -2.54
C ASN A 49 -6.76 -2.32 -3.81
N VAL A 50 -7.84 -2.04 -4.53
CA VAL A 50 -8.15 -2.71 -5.81
C VAL A 50 -7.05 -2.42 -6.84
N CYS A 51 -6.64 -1.15 -7.00
CA CYS A 51 -5.58 -0.77 -7.94
C CYS A 51 -4.23 -1.38 -7.56
N THR A 52 -3.93 -1.46 -6.26
CA THR A 52 -2.73 -2.13 -5.74
C THR A 52 -2.72 -3.61 -6.14
N LEU A 53 -3.81 -4.34 -5.91
CA LEU A 53 -3.95 -5.75 -6.27
C LEU A 53 -3.87 -5.95 -7.79
N LEU A 54 -4.56 -5.12 -8.56
CA LEU A 54 -4.54 -5.18 -10.02
C LEU A 54 -3.14 -4.89 -10.57
N GLY A 55 -2.44 -3.88 -10.03
CA GLY A 55 -1.07 -3.56 -10.44
C GLY A 55 -0.10 -4.71 -10.19
N ALA A 56 -0.17 -5.33 -9.02
CA ALA A 56 0.65 -6.50 -8.67
C ALA A 56 0.33 -7.73 -9.53
N ALA A 57 -0.97 -7.98 -9.78
CA ALA A 57 -1.42 -9.09 -10.62
C ALA A 57 -0.93 -8.94 -12.06
N MET A 58 -1.05 -7.74 -12.63
CA MET A 58 -0.57 -7.46 -13.99
C MET A 58 0.94 -7.66 -14.10
N LEU A 59 1.71 -7.16 -13.13
CA LEU A 59 3.15 -7.36 -13.10
C LEU A 59 3.52 -8.85 -13.06
N PHE A 60 2.83 -9.63 -12.23
CA PHE A 60 3.03 -11.08 -12.16
C PHE A 60 2.69 -11.77 -13.49
N ILE A 61 1.52 -11.49 -14.08
CA ILE A 61 1.10 -12.07 -15.34
C ILE A 61 2.11 -11.74 -16.46
N VAL A 62 2.56 -10.48 -16.54
CA VAL A 62 3.57 -10.06 -17.52
C VAL A 62 4.90 -10.76 -17.26
N SER A 63 5.30 -10.94 -16.00
CA SER A 63 6.56 -11.63 -15.67
C SER A 63 6.60 -13.07 -16.15
N LEU A 64 5.45 -13.77 -16.18
CA LEU A 64 5.35 -15.14 -16.70
C LEU A 64 5.57 -15.22 -18.21
N LEU A 65 5.27 -14.16 -18.98
CA LEU A 65 5.51 -14.14 -20.43
C LEU A 65 6.99 -14.11 -20.78
N PHE A 66 7.80 -13.51 -19.90
CA PHE A 66 9.23 -13.32 -20.14
C PHE A 66 10.11 -14.32 -19.38
N PHE A 67 9.50 -15.20 -18.58
CA PHE A 67 10.26 -16.20 -17.84
C PHE A 67 10.63 -17.37 -18.77
N PRO A 68 11.92 -17.67 -18.96
CA PRO A 68 12.39 -18.71 -19.88
C PRO A 68 12.19 -20.10 -19.26
N ASN A 69 11.00 -20.65 -19.37
CA ASN A 69 10.68 -22.00 -18.89
C ASN A 69 9.80 -22.70 -19.91
N GLU A 70 10.24 -23.90 -20.37
CA GLU A 70 9.53 -24.69 -21.38
C GLU A 70 8.08 -25.00 -20.99
N LEU A 71 7.81 -25.22 -19.69
CA LEU A 71 6.44 -25.47 -19.21
C LEU A 71 5.55 -24.24 -19.44
N LEU A 72 6.09 -23.03 -19.23
CA LEU A 72 5.33 -21.77 -19.39
C LEU A 72 5.18 -21.39 -20.86
N GLU A 73 6.07 -21.84 -21.74
CA GLU A 73 5.94 -21.63 -23.19
C GLU A 73 4.62 -22.21 -23.72
N ASN A 74 4.25 -23.40 -23.28
CA ASN A 74 3.00 -24.05 -23.67
C ASN A 74 1.76 -23.30 -23.18
N TYR A 75 1.91 -22.46 -22.13
CA TYR A 75 0.81 -21.70 -21.52
C TYR A 75 0.84 -20.19 -21.87
N LYS A 76 1.69 -19.74 -22.80
CA LYS A 76 1.74 -18.33 -23.24
C LYS A 76 0.37 -17.79 -23.67
N TRP A 77 -0.42 -18.59 -24.38
CA TRP A 77 -1.78 -18.20 -24.78
C TRP A 77 -2.72 -17.98 -23.59
N VAL A 78 -2.59 -18.79 -22.56
CA VAL A 78 -3.36 -18.61 -21.31
C VAL A 78 -2.95 -17.30 -20.62
N THR A 79 -1.66 -16.99 -20.59
CA THR A 79 -1.15 -15.76 -20.01
C THR A 79 -1.64 -14.53 -20.78
N ILE A 80 -1.66 -14.59 -22.13
CA ILE A 80 -2.24 -13.53 -22.97
C ILE A 80 -3.74 -13.37 -22.71
N ALA A 81 -4.48 -14.47 -22.60
CA ALA A 81 -5.90 -14.43 -22.27
C ALA A 81 -6.14 -13.78 -20.89
N LEU A 82 -5.30 -14.08 -19.90
CA LEU A 82 -5.37 -13.44 -18.58
C LEU A 82 -5.13 -11.93 -18.64
N ILE A 83 -4.22 -11.46 -19.52
CA ILE A 83 -4.03 -10.01 -19.73
C ILE A 83 -5.31 -9.38 -20.29
N VAL A 84 -5.96 -10.01 -21.27
CA VAL A 84 -7.23 -9.51 -21.82
C VAL A 84 -8.31 -9.46 -20.74
N VAL A 85 -8.48 -10.54 -19.98
CA VAL A 85 -9.42 -10.59 -18.84
C VAL A 85 -9.11 -9.49 -17.83
N PHE A 86 -7.84 -9.23 -17.55
CA PHE A 86 -7.40 -8.16 -16.66
C PHE A 86 -7.91 -6.79 -17.13
N PHE A 87 -7.73 -6.44 -18.41
CA PHE A 87 -8.23 -5.16 -18.94
C PHE A 87 -9.75 -5.05 -18.89
N VAL A 88 -10.46 -6.16 -19.01
CA VAL A 88 -11.93 -6.22 -18.80
C VAL A 88 -12.25 -5.99 -17.33
N CYS A 89 -11.55 -6.61 -16.39
CA CYS A 89 -11.78 -6.48 -14.95
C CYS A 89 -11.51 -5.06 -14.41
N ILE A 90 -10.61 -4.29 -15.03
CA ILE A 90 -10.35 -2.87 -14.69
C ILE A 90 -11.54 -1.98 -15.04
N HIS A 91 -12.51 -2.45 -15.85
CA HIS A 91 -13.59 -1.60 -16.29
C HIS A 91 -14.42 -1.09 -15.09
N PRO A 92 -14.65 0.25 -14.97
CA PRO A 92 -15.36 0.83 -13.82
C PRO A 92 -16.73 0.21 -13.53
N LYS A 93 -17.44 -0.28 -14.56
CA LYS A 93 -18.73 -0.97 -14.38
C LYS A 93 -18.59 -2.26 -13.58
N ILE A 94 -17.52 -3.02 -13.81
CA ILE A 94 -17.25 -4.28 -13.10
C ILE A 94 -16.85 -3.98 -11.65
N ILE A 95 -15.94 -3.01 -11.46
CA ILE A 95 -15.52 -2.60 -10.13
C ILE A 95 -16.71 -2.04 -9.33
N ASN A 96 -17.53 -1.19 -9.95
CA ASN A 96 -18.74 -0.67 -9.31
C ASN A 96 -19.77 -1.77 -9.00
N PHE A 97 -19.87 -2.80 -9.81
CA PHE A 97 -20.71 -3.98 -9.49
C PHE A 97 -20.28 -4.62 -8.17
N PHE A 98 -18.97 -4.89 -8.00
CA PHE A 98 -18.45 -5.44 -6.73
C PHE A 98 -18.57 -4.45 -5.57
N LEU A 99 -18.32 -3.15 -5.80
CA LEU A 99 -18.48 -2.14 -4.77
C LEU A 99 -19.94 -1.99 -4.29
N ARG A 100 -20.92 -2.13 -5.18
CA ARG A 100 -22.34 -2.14 -4.80
C ARG A 100 -22.68 -3.35 -3.92
N ILE A 101 -22.10 -4.53 -4.22
CA ILE A 101 -22.28 -5.71 -3.37
C ILE A 101 -21.71 -5.45 -1.96
N LEU A 102 -20.48 -4.91 -1.89
CA LEU A 102 -19.85 -4.53 -0.63
C LEU A 102 -20.64 -3.39 0.08
N GLY A 103 -21.12 -2.43 -0.69
CA GLY A 103 -21.92 -1.31 -0.18
C GLY A 103 -23.19 -1.79 0.52
N LYS A 104 -23.89 -2.81 -0.04
CA LYS A 104 -25.06 -3.44 0.60
C LYS A 104 -24.70 -4.05 1.96
N LEU A 105 -23.52 -4.68 2.08
CA LEU A 105 -23.06 -5.27 3.34
C LEU A 105 -22.78 -4.20 4.40
N PHE A 106 -22.26 -3.04 3.99
CA PHE A 106 -21.94 -1.92 4.90
C PHE A 106 -23.05 -0.86 4.98
N LYS A 107 -24.21 -1.07 4.32
CA LYS A 107 -25.33 -0.12 4.23
C LYS A 107 -24.89 1.29 3.76
N LYS A 108 -23.98 1.33 2.78
CA LYS A 108 -23.45 2.58 2.19
C LYS A 108 -23.42 2.46 0.67
N ASP A 109 -23.76 3.54 -0.01
CA ASP A 109 -23.58 3.62 -1.46
C ASP A 109 -22.10 3.85 -1.77
N LEU A 110 -21.46 2.80 -2.29
CA LEU A 110 -20.07 2.82 -2.71
C LEU A 110 -20.03 2.77 -4.23
N GLU A 111 -19.79 3.90 -4.86
CA GLU A 111 -19.60 4.00 -6.32
C GLU A 111 -18.35 4.82 -6.65
N ILE A 112 -17.67 4.43 -7.72
CA ILE A 112 -16.52 5.16 -8.25
C ILE A 112 -17.01 6.00 -9.44
N PRO A 113 -17.06 7.31 -9.34
CA PRO A 113 -17.40 8.19 -10.45
C PRO A 113 -16.18 8.45 -11.36
N MET A 114 -15.51 7.39 -11.82
CA MET A 114 -14.32 7.50 -12.67
C MET A 114 -14.57 6.96 -14.06
N LYS A 115 -13.99 7.63 -15.07
CA LYS A 115 -13.94 7.12 -16.44
C LYS A 115 -12.90 6.00 -16.55
N TYR A 116 -13.09 5.08 -17.51
CA TYR A 116 -12.15 3.98 -17.76
C TYR A 116 -10.70 4.45 -17.96
N SER A 117 -10.51 5.54 -18.72
CA SER A 117 -9.18 6.12 -18.95
C SER A 117 -8.50 6.64 -17.67
N GLN A 118 -9.26 7.15 -16.72
CA GLN A 118 -8.74 7.59 -15.42
C GLN A 118 -8.33 6.38 -14.58
N MET A 119 -9.16 5.34 -14.57
CA MET A 119 -8.88 4.09 -13.87
C MET A 119 -7.61 3.42 -14.42
N LEU A 120 -7.48 3.37 -15.74
CA LEU A 120 -6.29 2.84 -16.41
C LEU A 120 -5.02 3.60 -16.02
N LYS A 121 -5.06 4.94 -16.00
CA LYS A 121 -3.92 5.76 -15.54
C LYS A 121 -3.51 5.45 -14.12
N VAL A 122 -4.47 5.29 -13.22
CA VAL A 122 -4.19 4.95 -11.82
C VAL A 122 -3.57 3.55 -11.73
N VAL A 123 -4.12 2.56 -12.42
CA VAL A 123 -3.54 1.19 -12.44
C VAL A 123 -2.13 1.20 -13.02
N LEU A 124 -1.85 1.95 -14.09
CA LEU A 124 -0.51 2.09 -14.65
C LEU A 124 0.49 2.69 -13.64
N LEU A 125 0.06 3.68 -12.86
CA LEU A 125 0.90 4.22 -11.78
C LEU A 125 1.21 3.16 -10.71
N PHE A 126 0.24 2.31 -10.36
CA PHE A 126 0.48 1.21 -9.43
C PHE A 126 1.39 0.12 -10.02
N ILE A 127 1.27 -0.18 -11.31
CA ILE A 127 2.22 -1.09 -12.00
C ILE A 127 3.64 -0.51 -11.94
N GLY A 128 3.80 0.78 -12.23
CA GLY A 128 5.09 1.47 -12.10
C GLY A 128 5.66 1.40 -10.67
N ASN A 129 4.82 1.62 -9.67
CA ASN A 129 5.22 1.47 -8.26
C ASN A 129 5.68 0.03 -7.95
N TRP A 130 4.94 -0.98 -8.41
CA TRP A 130 5.31 -2.38 -8.22
C TRP A 130 6.60 -2.75 -8.93
N LEU A 131 6.87 -2.18 -10.12
CA LEU A 131 8.14 -2.36 -10.83
C LEU A 131 9.31 -1.79 -10.02
N ILE A 132 9.18 -0.57 -9.49
CA ILE A 132 10.24 0.05 -8.68
C ILE A 132 10.55 -0.81 -7.45
N VAL A 133 9.54 -1.23 -6.72
CA VAL A 133 9.71 -2.09 -5.53
C VAL A 133 10.24 -3.47 -5.94
N GLY A 134 9.79 -4.00 -7.07
CA GLY A 134 10.26 -5.27 -7.64
C GLY A 134 11.73 -5.23 -8.03
N VAL A 135 12.21 -4.12 -8.61
CA VAL A 135 13.65 -3.90 -8.86
C VAL A 135 14.43 -3.91 -7.56
N GLY A 136 13.92 -3.24 -6.50
CA GLY A 136 14.53 -3.28 -5.17
C GLY A 136 14.60 -4.70 -4.60
N PHE A 137 13.53 -5.48 -4.75
CA PHE A 137 13.52 -6.89 -4.35
C PHE A 137 14.50 -7.74 -5.16
N PHE A 138 14.62 -7.52 -6.46
CA PHE A 138 15.61 -8.18 -7.30
C PHE A 138 17.06 -7.86 -6.86
N ILE A 139 17.37 -6.60 -6.56
CA ILE A 139 18.69 -6.20 -6.07
C ILE A 139 18.99 -6.90 -4.72
N LEU A 140 18.00 -6.96 -3.83
CA LEU A 140 18.12 -7.69 -2.58
C LEU A 140 18.39 -9.18 -2.82
N THR A 141 17.65 -9.81 -3.72
CA THR A 141 17.82 -11.22 -4.10
C THR A 141 19.21 -11.46 -4.65
N LYS A 142 19.67 -10.61 -5.58
CA LYS A 142 21.00 -10.71 -6.19
C LYS A 142 22.14 -10.46 -5.21
N SER A 143 21.91 -9.66 -4.15
CA SER A 143 22.92 -9.45 -3.11
C SER A 143 23.14 -10.68 -2.22
N ILE A 144 22.13 -11.54 -2.09
CA ILE A 144 22.20 -12.80 -1.29
C ILE A 144 22.65 -13.94 -2.20
N TYR A 145 22.13 -14.03 -3.41
CA TYR A 145 22.48 -15.03 -4.40
C TYR A 145 22.96 -14.37 -5.71
N PRO A 146 24.26 -14.07 -5.85
CA PRO A 146 24.82 -13.34 -6.99
C PRO A 146 24.65 -14.02 -8.36
N ALA A 147 24.40 -15.34 -8.38
CA ALA A 147 24.21 -16.11 -9.61
C ALA A 147 22.88 -15.84 -10.32
N VAL A 148 21.92 -15.15 -9.67
CA VAL A 148 20.67 -14.71 -10.32
C VAL A 148 20.99 -13.81 -11.50
N GLU A 149 20.42 -14.11 -12.67
CA GLU A 149 20.63 -13.35 -13.89
C GLU A 149 19.75 -12.11 -13.96
N TYR A 150 20.19 -11.11 -14.73
CA TYR A 150 19.36 -9.89 -14.95
C TYR A 150 18.08 -10.17 -15.74
N SER A 151 18.05 -11.23 -16.55
CA SER A 151 16.86 -11.74 -17.25
C SER A 151 15.72 -12.11 -16.29
N GLU A 152 16.07 -12.48 -15.03
CA GLU A 152 15.11 -12.91 -13.99
C GLU A 152 14.54 -11.74 -13.17
N LEU A 153 14.96 -10.49 -13.46
CA LEU A 153 14.48 -9.29 -12.76
C LEU A 153 12.95 -9.21 -12.76
N LEU A 154 12.34 -9.38 -13.93
CA LEU A 154 10.89 -9.25 -14.06
C LEU A 154 10.16 -10.39 -13.34
N PHE A 155 10.74 -11.59 -13.34
CA PHE A 155 10.21 -12.74 -12.61
C PHE A 155 10.28 -12.50 -11.10
N CYS A 156 11.40 -12.05 -10.56
CA CYS A 156 11.53 -11.67 -9.15
C CYS A 156 10.51 -10.59 -8.75
N ALA A 157 10.34 -9.57 -9.58
CA ALA A 157 9.35 -8.51 -9.35
C ALA A 157 7.91 -9.08 -9.34
N GLY A 158 7.61 -10.03 -10.23
CA GLY A 158 6.33 -10.74 -10.28
C GLY A 158 6.08 -11.58 -9.02
N ILE A 159 7.08 -12.35 -8.57
CA ILE A 159 7.02 -13.11 -7.31
C ILE A 159 6.74 -12.20 -6.12
N TRP A 160 7.42 -11.07 -6.03
CA TRP A 160 7.16 -10.08 -4.99
C TRP A 160 5.71 -9.59 -5.04
N GLY A 161 5.19 -9.26 -6.23
CA GLY A 161 3.80 -8.82 -6.43
C GLY A 161 2.78 -9.87 -6.02
N VAL A 162 2.93 -11.12 -6.50
CA VAL A 162 1.98 -12.20 -6.15
C VAL A 162 2.05 -12.56 -4.67
N SER A 163 3.23 -12.52 -4.05
CA SER A 163 3.36 -12.74 -2.61
C SER A 163 2.56 -11.70 -1.81
N ALA A 164 2.57 -10.44 -2.26
CA ALA A 164 1.79 -9.39 -1.64
C ALA A 164 0.27 -9.61 -1.81
N ILE A 165 -0.19 -10.02 -3.00
CA ILE A 165 -1.59 -10.37 -3.25
C ILE A 165 -2.04 -11.47 -2.28
N MET A 166 -1.30 -12.57 -2.22
CA MET A 166 -1.64 -13.70 -1.36
C MET A 166 -1.60 -13.32 0.13
N GLY A 167 -0.64 -12.49 0.53
CA GLY A 167 -0.59 -11.92 1.88
C GLY A 167 -1.77 -10.97 2.19
N ILE A 168 -2.31 -10.28 1.18
CA ILE A 168 -3.51 -9.47 1.32
C ILE A 168 -4.76 -10.34 1.45
N LEU A 169 -4.87 -11.40 0.69
CA LEU A 169 -6.00 -12.33 0.72
C LEU A 169 -6.01 -13.19 1.99
N ALA A 170 -4.86 -13.43 2.59
CA ALA A 170 -4.72 -14.14 3.88
C ALA A 170 -5.18 -13.24 5.04
N ILE A 171 -6.50 -13.05 5.18
CA ILE A 171 -7.11 -12.15 6.19
C ILE A 171 -6.75 -12.59 7.62
N PHE A 172 -6.55 -13.89 7.85
CA PHE A 172 -6.19 -14.48 9.13
C PHE A 172 -4.72 -14.24 9.53
N ALA A 173 -3.84 -13.94 8.55
CA ALA A 173 -2.41 -13.74 8.79
C ALA A 173 -2.09 -12.24 8.94
N PRO A 174 -1.68 -11.76 10.14
CA PRO A 174 -1.29 -10.36 10.32
C PRO A 174 -0.18 -9.99 9.34
N SER A 175 -0.38 -8.95 8.52
CA SER A 175 0.57 -8.54 7.47
C SER A 175 0.95 -9.67 6.48
N GLY A 176 0.16 -10.76 6.40
CA GLY A 176 0.43 -11.91 5.55
C GLY A 176 1.62 -12.77 6.01
N LEU A 177 1.93 -12.79 7.33
CA LEU A 177 3.02 -13.58 7.89
C LEU A 177 2.82 -15.08 7.57
N GLY A 178 3.90 -15.74 7.15
CA GLY A 178 3.94 -17.13 6.72
C GLY A 178 3.51 -17.31 5.25
N VAL A 179 2.43 -16.66 4.81
CA VAL A 179 1.91 -16.81 3.45
C VAL A 179 2.81 -16.14 2.42
N ARG A 180 3.22 -14.90 2.67
CA ARG A 180 4.12 -14.19 1.75
C ARG A 180 5.48 -14.88 1.63
N GLU A 181 6.04 -15.29 2.76
CA GLU A 181 7.31 -16.00 2.82
C GLU A 181 7.22 -17.31 2.03
N GLY A 182 6.16 -18.08 2.22
CA GLY A 182 5.95 -19.33 1.49
C GLY A 182 5.88 -19.12 -0.02
N ILE A 183 5.17 -18.10 -0.50
CA ILE A 183 5.09 -17.76 -1.93
C ILE A 183 6.44 -17.30 -2.49
N ILE A 184 7.18 -16.48 -1.74
CA ILE A 184 8.53 -16.03 -2.15
C ILE A 184 9.45 -17.23 -2.29
N VAL A 185 9.51 -18.11 -1.28
CA VAL A 185 10.35 -19.32 -1.32
C VAL A 185 9.93 -20.21 -2.49
N ALA A 186 8.65 -20.52 -2.64
CA ALA A 186 8.16 -21.37 -3.71
C ALA A 186 8.52 -20.84 -5.12
N GLY A 187 8.40 -19.51 -5.32
CA GLY A 187 8.74 -18.88 -6.59
C GLY A 187 10.26 -18.86 -6.83
N LEU A 188 11.05 -18.45 -5.82
CA LEU A 188 12.50 -18.33 -5.97
C LEU A 188 13.20 -19.69 -6.09
N CYS A 189 12.61 -20.78 -5.57
CA CYS A 189 13.13 -22.14 -5.76
C CYS A 189 13.19 -22.58 -7.24
N LEU A 190 12.54 -21.84 -8.15
CA LEU A 190 12.65 -22.09 -9.60
C LEU A 190 13.97 -21.56 -10.20
N ILE A 191 14.67 -20.66 -9.49
CA ILE A 191 15.88 -19.98 -9.99
C ILE A 191 17.06 -20.04 -9.04
N MET A 192 16.87 -20.55 -7.81
CA MET A 192 17.94 -20.66 -6.81
C MET A 192 17.69 -21.81 -5.83
N PRO A 193 18.74 -22.23 -5.07
CA PRO A 193 18.60 -23.22 -4.00
C PRO A 193 17.60 -22.77 -2.92
N GLN A 194 16.89 -23.73 -2.34
CA GLN A 194 15.88 -23.47 -1.32
C GLN A 194 16.45 -22.75 -0.07
N SER A 195 17.69 -23.05 0.32
CA SER A 195 18.37 -22.36 1.42
C SER A 195 18.45 -20.85 1.20
N ASP A 196 18.87 -20.43 0.01
CA ASP A 196 19.04 -19.04 -0.36
C ASP A 196 17.68 -18.35 -0.52
N ALA A 197 16.69 -19.03 -1.12
CA ALA A 197 15.32 -18.55 -1.22
C ALA A 197 14.68 -18.28 0.16
N MET A 198 14.96 -19.14 1.16
CA MET A 198 14.51 -18.92 2.54
C MET A 198 15.15 -17.66 3.15
N VAL A 199 16.46 -17.48 2.96
CA VAL A 199 17.20 -16.30 3.46
C VAL A 199 16.63 -15.04 2.81
N VAL A 200 16.48 -15.02 1.47
CA VAL A 200 15.86 -13.89 0.74
C VAL A 200 14.48 -13.58 1.28
N SER A 201 13.67 -14.59 1.53
CA SER A 201 12.30 -14.42 2.02
C SER A 201 12.28 -13.72 3.39
N VAL A 202 13.10 -14.14 4.34
CA VAL A 202 13.18 -13.53 5.67
C VAL A 202 13.77 -12.12 5.62
N VAL A 203 14.88 -11.94 4.91
CA VAL A 203 15.54 -10.63 4.78
C VAL A 203 14.62 -9.61 4.08
N SER A 204 13.84 -10.04 3.08
CA SER A 204 12.88 -9.19 2.40
C SER A 204 11.81 -8.62 3.34
N ARG A 205 11.45 -9.35 4.39
CA ARG A 205 10.54 -8.85 5.44
C ARG A 205 11.15 -7.73 6.24
N LEU A 206 12.39 -7.90 6.66
CA LEU A 206 13.13 -6.86 7.38
C LEU A 206 13.29 -5.62 6.48
N TRP A 207 13.70 -5.84 5.23
CA TRP A 207 13.82 -4.78 4.22
C TRP A 207 12.52 -3.98 4.00
N GLN A 208 11.36 -4.62 4.08
CA GLN A 208 10.08 -3.93 4.00
C GLN A 208 9.66 -3.28 5.32
N THR A 209 9.78 -4.00 6.43
CA THR A 209 9.21 -3.60 7.73
C THR A 209 9.99 -2.47 8.38
N ILE A 210 11.33 -2.49 8.29
CA ILE A 210 12.18 -1.48 8.93
C ILE A 210 11.91 -0.07 8.36
N PRO A 211 11.95 0.16 7.03
CA PRO A 211 11.63 1.49 6.47
C PRO A 211 10.22 1.96 6.80
N GLU A 212 9.23 1.05 6.81
CA GLU A 212 7.86 1.42 7.17
C GLU A 212 7.77 1.92 8.62
N LEU A 213 8.38 1.22 9.57
CA LEU A 213 8.41 1.64 10.98
C LEU A 213 9.16 2.95 11.16
N VAL A 214 10.28 3.15 10.46
CA VAL A 214 11.05 4.40 10.47
C VAL A 214 10.19 5.55 9.94
N LEU A 215 9.51 5.38 8.81
CA LEU A 215 8.64 6.42 8.23
C LEU A 215 7.49 6.78 9.17
N VAL A 216 6.87 5.78 9.81
CA VAL A 216 5.80 6.02 10.80
C VAL A 216 6.34 6.76 12.02
N ALA A 217 7.52 6.38 12.54
CA ALA A 217 8.16 7.06 13.65
C ALA A 217 8.48 8.54 13.31
N LEU A 218 9.03 8.77 12.11
CA LEU A 218 9.31 10.14 11.62
C LEU A 218 8.04 10.96 11.48
N ALA A 219 6.95 10.38 10.95
CA ALA A 219 5.66 11.05 10.85
C ALA A 219 5.08 11.40 12.23
N PHE A 220 5.24 10.51 13.22
CA PHE A 220 4.81 10.76 14.59
C PHE A 220 5.60 11.90 15.22
N ILE A 221 6.93 11.88 15.11
CA ILE A 221 7.82 12.93 15.64
C ILE A 221 7.47 14.29 14.98
N TRP A 222 7.32 14.31 13.65
CA TRP A 222 6.95 15.51 12.91
C TRP A 222 5.61 16.10 13.39
N SER A 223 4.60 15.25 13.53
CA SER A 223 3.28 15.65 14.05
C SER A 223 3.37 16.23 15.45
N ARG A 224 4.19 15.63 16.32
CA ARG A 224 4.38 16.09 17.70
C ARG A 224 5.04 17.48 17.77
N ILE A 225 6.12 17.67 17.00
CA ILE A 225 6.83 18.95 16.92
C ILE A 225 5.89 20.06 16.42
N ARG A 226 5.12 19.78 15.37
CA ARG A 226 4.19 20.74 14.79
C ARG A 226 3.07 21.14 15.75
N ASN A 227 2.50 20.19 16.49
CA ASN A 227 1.48 20.48 17.48
C ASN A 227 2.03 21.34 18.63
N MET A 228 3.25 21.07 19.10
CA MET A 228 3.90 21.92 20.10
C MET A 228 4.14 23.34 19.59
N SER A 229 4.54 23.52 18.33
CA SER A 229 4.72 24.84 17.71
C SER A 229 3.41 25.62 17.62
N LYS A 230 2.30 24.96 17.24
CA LYS A 230 0.97 25.58 17.20
C LYS A 230 0.51 26.04 18.61
N ILE A 231 0.72 25.22 19.63
CA ILE A 231 0.38 25.54 21.02
C ILE A 231 1.20 26.76 21.51
N LYS A 232 2.50 26.81 21.18
CA LYS A 232 3.36 27.94 21.53
C LYS A 232 2.93 29.24 20.84
N LEU A 233 2.55 29.16 19.55
CA LEU A 233 2.06 30.33 18.81
C LEU A 233 0.72 30.82 19.36
N LYS A 234 -0.20 29.91 19.70
CA LYS A 234 -1.49 30.27 20.31
C LYS A 234 -1.30 30.95 21.67
N LYS A 235 -0.45 30.40 22.55
CA LYS A 235 -0.12 31.04 23.84
C LYS A 235 0.54 32.42 23.69
N ARG A 236 1.40 32.61 22.66
CA ARG A 236 1.97 33.94 22.39
C ARG A 236 0.92 34.94 21.89
N ALA A 237 -0.04 34.50 21.05
CA ALA A 237 -1.12 35.37 20.60
C ALA A 237 -2.08 35.74 21.74
N GLU A 238 -2.40 34.81 22.63
CA GLU A 238 -3.26 35.04 23.80
C GLU A 238 -2.59 35.94 24.83
N GLY A 239 -1.27 35.80 25.09
CA GLY A 239 -0.52 36.66 25.96
C GLY A 239 -0.23 38.06 25.40
N ALA A 240 -0.37 38.27 24.09
CA ALA A 240 -0.25 39.57 23.44
C ALA A 240 -1.57 40.36 23.44
N THR A 241 -2.69 39.71 23.80
CA THR A 241 -4.03 40.32 23.85
C THR A 241 -4.49 40.66 25.27
N GLU A 242 -3.71 40.39 26.32
CA GLU A 242 -4.00 40.93 27.64
C GLU A 242 -3.57 42.40 27.65
N PRO A 243 -4.51 43.37 27.72
CA PRO A 243 -4.14 44.76 27.92
C PRO A 243 -3.54 44.92 29.32
N GLU A 244 -2.40 45.62 29.44
CA GLU A 244 -1.90 46.20 30.67
C GLU A 244 -3.06 46.94 31.36
N GLN A 245 -3.75 46.26 32.30
CA GLN A 245 -4.61 46.95 33.23
C GLN A 245 -3.73 47.79 34.18
N THR A 246 -3.53 49.00 33.71
CA THR A 246 -3.33 50.22 34.49
C THR A 246 -3.28 50.02 35.99
N THR A 247 -2.06 50.10 36.51
CA THR A 247 -1.81 50.58 37.86
C THR A 247 -2.03 52.11 37.86
N GLU A 248 -3.29 52.52 37.86
CA GLU A 248 -3.66 53.91 38.16
C GLU A 248 -4.72 53.87 39.27
N ASN A 249 -4.30 53.93 40.48
CA ASN A 249 -4.98 54.63 41.59
C ASN A 249 -4.41 54.21 42.94
N LYS A 250 -3.43 55.02 43.42
CA LYS A 250 -3.24 55.30 44.85
C LYS A 250 -2.44 56.58 44.99
N ASN A 251 -3.11 57.70 44.89
CA ASN A 251 -2.77 58.93 45.59
C ASN A 251 -4.01 59.85 45.55
N GLU A 252 -4.87 59.72 46.56
CA GLU A 252 -5.59 60.80 47.24
C GLU A 252 -6.00 60.30 48.64
#